data_b478af48f776d85f93f21afbff65d898
#
_entry.id   b478af48f776d85f93f21afbff65d898
#
_cell.length_a   1.000
_cell.length_b   1.000
_cell.length_c   1.000
_cell.angle_alpha   90.00
_cell.angle_beta   90.00
_cell.angle_gamma   90.00
#
_symmetry.space_group_name_H-M   'P 1'
#
loop_
_entity.id
_entity.type
_entity.pdbx_description
1 polymer ?
#
loop_
_entity_poly.entity_id
_entity_poly.type
_entity_poly.pdbx_seq_one_letter_code
_entity_poly.pdbx_strand_id
1 'polypeptide(L)'
;STGQERPEWYRIVTYFLEEIAFLAAGFLCFRNWRSSAIVSGRTVWLAIGLGMFSYFIGNLFFAYWEVGLGIEPDVSPGDFFFIPAYLFLGWGILRAVLSKRLDLTALQWGILVAIAVAGIAIAVVATRPSTPADDAAPPALTQPVTGNSPAALPPVSSSPAVAEPPAQAPAWAVALENQLTPFADYISWLYIVGDVILVVMATTLLLAFWGGRFALSWRFIAFSAFSYYIADVWFNYATNNIPNYQTGALPEVFWIFSGCLVAIGAALEYDLSTRRRAGRRRG
;
A
#
# COMPACT_ATOMS: atom_id res chain seq x y z
N SER A 1 11.46 10.06 17.14
CA SER A 1 10.86 9.18 18.16
C SER A 1 10.03 8.09 17.46
N THR A 2 10.69 7.00 17.10
CA THR A 2 10.15 5.89 16.32
C THR A 2 9.65 4.73 17.18
N GLY A 3 9.40 4.94 18.46
CA GLY A 3 9.01 3.92 19.43
C GLY A 3 7.82 4.29 20.30
N GLN A 4 6.90 5.13 19.85
CA GLN A 4 5.66 5.36 20.57
C GLN A 4 4.62 4.34 20.09
N GLU A 5 4.20 3.46 21.01
CA GLU A 5 3.00 2.64 20.83
C GLU A 5 1.84 3.56 20.47
N ARG A 6 1.25 3.34 19.29
CA ARG A 6 0.12 4.14 18.84
C ARG A 6 -1.12 3.69 19.58
N PRO A 7 -2.01 4.61 20.00
CA PRO A 7 -3.27 4.22 20.60
C PRO A 7 -4.07 3.32 19.65
N GLU A 8 -4.64 2.26 20.16
CA GLU A 8 -5.41 1.28 19.37
C GLU A 8 -6.54 1.96 18.55
N TRP A 9 -7.24 2.94 19.15
CA TRP A 9 -8.28 3.68 18.44
C TRP A 9 -7.78 4.38 17.17
N TYR A 10 -6.52 4.85 17.18
CA TYR A 10 -5.94 5.54 16.01
C TYR A 10 -5.75 4.57 14.84
N ARG A 11 -5.24 3.39 15.10
CA ARG A 11 -5.09 2.32 14.11
C ARG A 11 -6.43 1.92 13.50
N ILE A 12 -7.45 1.70 14.35
CA ILE A 12 -8.81 1.37 13.91
C ILE A 12 -9.39 2.47 13.03
N VAL A 13 -9.23 3.74 13.40
CA VAL A 13 -9.71 4.88 12.61
C VAL A 13 -9.00 4.96 11.26
N THR A 14 -7.70 4.72 11.21
CA THR A 14 -6.93 4.74 9.96
C THR A 14 -7.43 3.65 9.01
N TYR A 15 -7.59 2.42 9.47
CA TYR A 15 -8.19 1.34 8.67
C TYR A 15 -9.59 1.69 8.19
N PHE A 16 -10.44 2.22 9.06
CA PHE A 16 -11.81 2.57 8.69
C PHE A 16 -11.86 3.64 7.59
N LEU A 17 -10.99 4.66 7.66
CA LEU A 17 -10.90 5.70 6.63
C LEU A 17 -10.40 5.14 5.31
N GLU A 18 -9.45 4.23 5.35
CA GLU A 18 -8.92 3.55 4.18
C GLU A 18 -9.98 2.69 3.51
N GLU A 19 -10.71 1.89 4.29
CA GLU A 19 -11.82 1.08 3.80
C GLU A 19 -12.91 1.91 3.11
N ILE A 20 -13.31 3.04 3.72
CA ILE A 20 -14.28 3.95 3.10
C ILE A 20 -13.74 4.50 1.78
N ALA A 21 -12.46 4.88 1.71
CA ALA A 21 -11.87 5.44 0.51
C ALA A 21 -11.88 4.42 -0.65
N PHE A 22 -11.44 3.19 -0.42
CA PHE A 22 -11.44 2.14 -1.45
C PHE A 22 -12.84 1.69 -1.84
N LEU A 23 -13.74 1.54 -0.88
CA LEU A 23 -15.14 1.18 -1.13
C LEU A 23 -15.84 2.25 -1.98
N ALA A 24 -15.68 3.53 -1.63
CA ALA A 24 -16.24 4.65 -2.39
C ALA A 24 -15.66 4.71 -3.81
N ALA A 25 -14.35 4.54 -3.96
CA ALA A 25 -13.68 4.47 -5.25
C ALA A 25 -14.25 3.34 -6.12
N GLY A 26 -14.40 2.14 -5.56
CA GLY A 26 -15.00 0.99 -6.22
C GLY A 26 -16.40 1.28 -6.73
N PHE A 27 -17.28 1.80 -5.89
CA PHE A 27 -18.66 2.15 -6.28
C PHE A 27 -18.72 3.21 -7.38
N LEU A 28 -17.90 4.25 -7.31
CA LEU A 28 -17.87 5.29 -8.33
C LEU A 28 -17.34 4.77 -9.68
N CYS A 29 -16.36 3.87 -9.66
CA CYS A 29 -15.89 3.17 -10.84
C CYS A 29 -16.97 2.26 -11.43
N PHE A 30 -17.72 1.52 -10.62
CA PHE A 30 -18.86 0.71 -11.07
C PHE A 30 -20.00 1.55 -11.66
N ARG A 31 -20.28 2.74 -11.09
CA ARG A 31 -21.20 3.70 -11.68
C ARG A 31 -20.75 4.09 -13.08
N ASN A 32 -19.48 4.37 -13.29
CA ASN A 32 -18.91 4.69 -14.59
C ASN A 32 -19.05 3.52 -15.56
N TRP A 33 -18.73 2.30 -15.13
CA TRP A 33 -18.92 1.10 -15.96
C TRP A 33 -20.37 0.92 -16.44
N ARG A 34 -21.35 1.16 -15.58
CA ARG A 34 -22.78 1.04 -15.95
C ARG A 34 -23.27 2.16 -16.85
N SER A 35 -22.61 3.31 -16.87
CA SER A 35 -23.04 4.47 -17.64
C SER A 35 -22.65 4.36 -19.11
N SER A 36 -23.64 4.46 -20.01
CA SER A 36 -23.40 4.53 -21.45
C SER A 36 -22.83 5.89 -21.91
N ALA A 37 -22.73 6.86 -21.02
CA ALA A 37 -22.19 8.19 -21.32
C ALA A 37 -20.65 8.24 -21.28
N ILE A 38 -20.01 7.28 -20.62
CA ILE A 38 -18.56 7.27 -20.41
C ILE A 38 -17.80 7.14 -21.72
N VAL A 39 -16.83 8.04 -21.91
CA VAL A 39 -16.05 8.19 -23.14
C VAL A 39 -14.73 7.41 -23.10
N SER A 40 -14.11 7.30 -21.95
CA SER A 40 -12.80 6.68 -21.78
C SER A 40 -12.79 5.15 -21.81
N GLY A 41 -13.95 4.53 -21.95
CA GLY A 41 -14.11 3.08 -22.02
C GLY A 41 -14.66 2.48 -20.73
N ARG A 42 -15.84 1.86 -20.82
CA ARG A 42 -16.53 1.27 -19.66
C ARG A 42 -15.74 0.15 -18.99
N THR A 43 -15.05 -0.67 -19.79
CA THR A 43 -14.23 -1.79 -19.29
C THR A 43 -13.02 -1.34 -18.48
N VAL A 44 -12.48 -0.16 -18.75
CA VAL A 44 -11.40 0.46 -17.96
C VAL A 44 -11.91 0.71 -16.53
N TRP A 45 -13.08 1.32 -16.40
CA TRP A 45 -13.67 1.62 -15.09
C TRP A 45 -14.12 0.36 -14.34
N LEU A 46 -14.54 -0.68 -15.07
CA LEU A 46 -14.80 -1.99 -14.46
C LEU A 46 -13.53 -2.56 -13.85
N ALA A 47 -12.44 -2.56 -14.59
CA ALA A 47 -11.16 -3.10 -14.10
C ALA A 47 -10.64 -2.33 -12.88
N ILE A 48 -10.61 -0.97 -12.95
CA ILE A 48 -10.20 -0.15 -11.80
C ILE A 48 -11.13 -0.40 -10.60
N GLY A 49 -12.44 -0.49 -10.82
CA GLY A 49 -13.41 -0.77 -9.76
C GLY A 49 -13.22 -2.14 -9.11
N LEU A 50 -12.94 -3.18 -9.90
CA LEU A 50 -12.60 -4.50 -9.38
C LEU A 50 -11.31 -4.47 -8.56
N GLY A 51 -10.30 -3.71 -9.02
CA GLY A 51 -9.07 -3.48 -8.25
C GLY A 51 -9.35 -2.84 -6.89
N MET A 52 -10.17 -1.78 -6.85
CA MET A 52 -10.53 -1.10 -5.61
C MET A 52 -11.32 -2.00 -4.64
N PHE A 53 -12.25 -2.82 -5.16
CA PHE A 53 -12.98 -3.78 -4.33
C PHE A 53 -12.10 -4.93 -3.85
N SER A 54 -11.18 -5.41 -4.69
CA SER A 54 -10.21 -6.42 -4.26
C SER A 54 -9.33 -5.89 -3.14
N TYR A 55 -8.88 -4.64 -3.28
CA TYR A 55 -8.09 -3.98 -2.23
C TYR A 55 -8.87 -3.83 -0.94
N PHE A 56 -10.11 -3.34 -1.02
CA PHE A 56 -11.02 -3.25 0.12
C PHE A 56 -11.18 -4.59 0.85
N ILE A 57 -11.41 -5.69 0.13
CA ILE A 57 -11.56 -7.00 0.75
C ILE A 57 -10.23 -7.47 1.37
N GLY A 58 -9.12 -7.25 0.67
CA GLY A 58 -7.78 -7.58 1.19
C GLY A 58 -7.47 -6.87 2.51
N ASN A 59 -7.76 -5.58 2.59
CA ASN A 59 -7.59 -4.79 3.81
C ASN A 59 -8.47 -5.27 4.97
N LEU A 60 -9.71 -5.70 4.71
CA LEU A 60 -10.56 -6.29 5.76
C LEU A 60 -9.92 -7.54 6.36
N PHE A 61 -9.33 -8.40 5.52
CA PHE A 61 -8.61 -9.58 6.00
C PHE A 61 -7.35 -9.18 6.78
N PHE A 62 -6.59 -8.24 6.26
CA PHE A 62 -5.37 -7.77 6.91
C PHE A 62 -5.66 -7.12 8.26
N ALA A 63 -6.66 -6.22 8.32
CA ALA A 63 -7.09 -5.58 9.56
C ALA A 63 -7.60 -6.61 10.58
N TYR A 64 -8.33 -7.65 10.15
CA TYR A 64 -8.75 -8.72 11.03
C TYR A 64 -7.56 -9.51 11.60
N TRP A 65 -6.52 -9.76 10.78
CA TRP A 65 -5.30 -10.43 11.22
C TRP A 65 -4.54 -9.58 12.23
N GLU A 66 -4.30 -8.32 11.93
CA GLU A 66 -3.49 -7.44 12.77
C GLU A 66 -4.25 -6.97 14.02
N VAL A 67 -5.48 -6.47 13.85
CA VAL A 67 -6.24 -5.88 14.97
C VAL A 67 -7.05 -6.95 15.71
N GLY A 68 -7.65 -7.90 14.98
CA GLY A 68 -8.53 -8.90 15.57
C GLY A 68 -7.79 -10.07 16.22
N LEU A 69 -6.70 -10.52 15.60
CA LEU A 69 -5.92 -11.67 16.09
C LEU A 69 -4.60 -11.28 16.74
N GLY A 70 -4.16 -10.00 16.60
CA GLY A 70 -2.88 -9.55 17.12
C GLY A 70 -1.67 -10.20 16.45
N ILE A 71 -1.81 -10.62 15.19
CA ILE A 71 -0.74 -11.24 14.39
C ILE A 71 -0.27 -10.17 13.38
N GLU A 72 1.03 -9.94 13.33
CA GLU A 72 1.68 -9.10 12.30
C GLU A 72 2.23 -10.04 11.21
N PRO A 73 1.44 -10.37 10.15
CA PRO A 73 1.84 -11.39 9.19
C PRO A 73 2.77 -10.82 8.14
N ASP A 74 3.81 -11.58 7.77
CA ASP A 74 4.58 -11.33 6.55
C ASP A 74 3.73 -11.57 5.29
N VAL A 75 2.81 -12.53 5.36
CA VAL A 75 1.81 -12.85 4.32
C VAL A 75 0.49 -13.19 4.99
N SER A 76 -0.56 -12.55 4.55
CA SER A 76 -1.91 -12.72 5.08
C SER A 76 -2.88 -13.29 4.03
N PRO A 77 -4.05 -13.80 4.43
CA PRO A 77 -5.12 -14.10 3.47
C PRO A 77 -5.56 -12.89 2.63
N GLY A 78 -5.25 -11.66 3.05
CA GLY A 78 -5.46 -10.43 2.28
C GLY A 78 -4.72 -10.44 0.95
N ASP A 79 -3.57 -11.12 0.87
CA ASP A 79 -2.76 -11.19 -0.35
C ASP A 79 -3.46 -11.89 -1.50
N PHE A 80 -4.40 -12.81 -1.23
CA PHE A 80 -5.27 -13.39 -2.25
C PHE A 80 -6.16 -12.35 -2.95
N PHE A 81 -6.33 -11.18 -2.35
CA PHE A 81 -7.10 -10.07 -2.90
C PHE A 81 -6.19 -8.93 -3.36
N PHE A 82 -5.08 -8.65 -2.69
CA PHE A 82 -4.13 -7.63 -3.11
C PHE A 82 -3.48 -7.96 -4.46
N ILE A 83 -3.07 -9.22 -4.68
CA ILE A 83 -2.49 -9.63 -5.96
C ILE A 83 -3.47 -9.41 -7.14
N PRO A 84 -4.74 -9.89 -7.09
CA PRO A 84 -5.73 -9.54 -8.10
C PRO A 84 -5.98 -8.03 -8.25
N ALA A 85 -5.89 -7.23 -7.16
CA ALA A 85 -6.03 -5.79 -7.26
C ALA A 85 -5.00 -5.17 -8.21
N TYR A 86 -3.71 -5.56 -8.09
CA TYR A 86 -2.66 -5.14 -9.01
C TYR A 86 -2.95 -5.53 -10.46
N LEU A 87 -3.43 -6.75 -10.69
CA LEU A 87 -3.77 -7.22 -12.03
C LEU A 87 -4.92 -6.42 -12.63
N PHE A 88 -5.96 -6.15 -11.87
CA PHE A 88 -7.11 -5.37 -12.32
C PHE A 88 -6.74 -3.91 -12.57
N LEU A 89 -6.00 -3.27 -11.66
CA LEU A 89 -5.52 -1.90 -11.83
C LEU A 89 -4.59 -1.78 -13.03
N GLY A 90 -3.61 -2.66 -13.12
CA GLY A 90 -2.69 -2.73 -14.24
C GLY A 90 -3.42 -2.90 -15.57
N TRP A 91 -4.36 -3.84 -15.65
CA TRP A 91 -5.19 -4.04 -16.83
C TRP A 91 -6.02 -2.80 -17.17
N GLY A 92 -6.67 -2.18 -16.19
CA GLY A 92 -7.46 -0.97 -16.38
C GLY A 92 -6.64 0.18 -16.95
N ILE A 93 -5.48 0.47 -16.36
CA ILE A 93 -4.58 1.53 -16.79
C ILE A 93 -3.99 1.20 -18.18
N LEU A 94 -3.56 -0.05 -18.41
CA LEU A 94 -3.05 -0.49 -19.70
C LEU A 94 -4.08 -0.30 -20.81
N ARG A 95 -5.33 -0.70 -20.57
CA ARG A 95 -6.44 -0.48 -21.53
C ARG A 95 -6.68 1.00 -21.81
N ALA A 96 -6.56 1.86 -20.80
CA ALA A 96 -6.68 3.31 -20.98
C ALA A 96 -5.53 3.86 -21.84
N VAL A 97 -4.30 3.43 -21.59
CA VAL A 97 -3.11 3.80 -22.35
C VAL A 97 -3.22 3.33 -23.80
N LEU A 98 -3.54 2.06 -24.04
CA LEU A 98 -3.67 1.47 -25.37
C LEU A 98 -4.82 2.06 -26.20
N SER A 99 -5.81 2.69 -25.56
CA SER A 99 -6.89 3.38 -26.25
C SER A 99 -6.42 4.68 -26.94
N LYS A 100 -5.21 5.13 -26.68
CA LYS A 100 -4.61 6.34 -27.24
C LYS A 100 -3.43 6.00 -28.14
N ARG A 101 -3.23 6.81 -29.19
CA ARG A 101 -1.97 6.79 -29.93
C ARG A 101 -0.92 7.48 -29.06
N LEU A 102 0.10 6.72 -28.70
CA LEU A 102 1.20 7.21 -27.87
C LEU A 102 2.28 7.79 -28.82
N ASP A 103 2.16 9.06 -29.17
CA ASP A 103 3.23 9.78 -29.87
C ASP A 103 4.12 10.47 -28.81
N LEU A 104 4.87 9.64 -28.05
CA LEU A 104 5.78 10.14 -27.02
C LEU A 104 7.08 10.65 -27.66
N THR A 105 7.50 11.84 -27.25
CA THR A 105 8.81 12.39 -27.62
C THR A 105 9.95 11.63 -26.96
N ALA A 106 11.16 11.75 -27.49
CA ALA A 106 12.35 11.11 -26.88
C ALA A 106 12.57 11.54 -25.42
N LEU A 107 12.25 12.83 -25.08
CA LEU A 107 12.31 13.31 -23.70
C LEU A 107 11.31 12.58 -22.79
N GLN A 108 10.08 12.34 -23.26
CA GLN A 108 9.05 11.63 -22.48
C GLN A 108 9.44 10.17 -22.26
N TRP A 109 10.04 9.50 -23.26
CA TRP A 109 10.63 8.18 -23.10
C TRP A 109 11.76 8.19 -22.07
N GLY A 110 12.64 9.19 -22.11
CA GLY A 110 13.67 9.38 -21.09
C GLY A 110 13.11 9.51 -19.67
N ILE A 111 12.03 10.27 -19.50
CA ILE A 111 11.34 10.42 -18.21
C ILE A 111 10.79 9.06 -17.72
N LEU A 112 10.14 8.28 -18.59
CA LEU A 112 9.59 6.97 -18.22
C LEU A 112 10.70 6.00 -17.77
N VAL A 113 11.81 5.96 -18.50
CA VAL A 113 12.97 5.12 -18.13
C VAL A 113 13.57 5.59 -16.80
N ALA A 114 13.72 6.90 -16.59
CA ALA A 114 14.24 7.46 -15.36
C ALA A 114 13.34 7.12 -14.15
N ILE A 115 12.02 7.21 -14.31
CA ILE A 115 11.06 6.83 -13.26
C ILE A 115 11.11 5.32 -12.98
N ALA A 116 11.20 4.48 -14.01
CA ALA A 116 11.33 3.03 -13.82
C ALA A 116 12.61 2.68 -13.05
N VAL A 117 13.75 3.24 -13.45
CA VAL A 117 15.04 3.00 -12.78
C VAL A 117 15.03 3.53 -11.35
N ALA A 118 14.53 4.75 -11.13
CA ALA A 118 14.42 5.32 -9.80
C ALA A 118 13.46 4.51 -8.91
N GLY A 119 12.32 4.10 -9.43
CA GLY A 119 11.35 3.26 -8.71
C GLY A 119 11.96 1.93 -8.29
N ILE A 120 12.63 1.23 -9.18
CA ILE A 120 13.32 -0.03 -8.87
C ILE A 120 14.42 0.21 -7.82
N ALA A 121 15.23 1.25 -7.98
CA ALA A 121 16.32 1.55 -7.03
C ALA A 121 15.78 1.83 -5.62
N ILE A 122 14.74 2.65 -5.50
CA ILE A 122 14.08 2.98 -4.22
C ILE A 122 13.50 1.71 -3.59
N ALA A 123 12.76 0.92 -4.34
CA ALA A 123 12.13 -0.31 -3.86
C ALA A 123 13.18 -1.34 -3.38
N VAL A 124 14.27 -1.53 -4.13
CA VAL A 124 15.37 -2.42 -3.73
C VAL A 124 16.08 -1.93 -2.46
N VAL A 125 16.24 -0.61 -2.29
CA VAL A 125 16.81 -0.06 -1.06
C VAL A 125 15.88 -0.27 0.13
N ALA A 126 14.57 -0.06 -0.08
CA ALA A 126 13.57 -0.20 0.97
C ALA A 126 13.42 -1.65 1.49
N THR A 127 13.66 -2.64 0.63
CA THR A 127 13.55 -4.06 0.99
C THR A 127 14.84 -4.64 1.61
N ARG A 128 15.95 -3.90 1.57
CA ARG A 128 17.19 -4.40 2.21
C ARG A 128 17.10 -4.20 3.71
N PRO A 129 17.27 -5.27 4.51
CA PRO A 129 17.46 -5.12 5.96
C PRO A 129 18.64 -4.19 6.22
N SER A 130 18.50 -3.25 7.14
CA SER A 130 19.63 -2.48 7.62
C SER A 130 20.59 -3.50 8.24
N THR A 131 21.76 -3.72 7.63
CA THR A 131 22.85 -4.40 8.33
C THR A 131 23.09 -3.59 9.58
N PRO A 132 23.08 -4.20 10.79
CA PRO A 132 23.53 -3.47 11.96
C PRO A 132 24.92 -2.92 11.59
N ALA A 133 25.08 -1.60 11.63
CA ALA A 133 26.40 -1.01 11.52
C ALA A 133 27.25 -1.80 12.51
N ASP A 134 28.35 -2.41 12.03
CA ASP A 134 29.31 -3.09 12.89
C ASP A 134 29.49 -2.20 14.12
N ASP A 135 28.79 -2.55 15.20
CA ASP A 135 29.17 -2.12 16.51
C ASP A 135 30.57 -2.73 16.68
N ALA A 136 31.56 -1.93 16.29
CA ALA A 136 32.92 -2.17 16.64
C ALA A 136 32.89 -2.34 18.16
N ALA A 137 32.90 -3.60 18.59
CA ALA A 137 32.90 -3.95 20.00
C ALA A 137 33.96 -3.05 20.66
N PRO A 138 33.61 -2.26 21.68
CA PRO A 138 34.59 -1.51 22.40
C PRO A 138 35.64 -2.51 22.85
N PRO A 139 36.94 -2.22 22.71
CA PRO A 139 37.97 -3.15 23.11
C PRO A 139 37.71 -3.55 24.57
N ALA A 140 37.56 -4.85 24.79
CA ALA A 140 37.30 -5.43 26.08
C ALA A 140 38.36 -4.95 27.05
N LEU A 141 38.05 -3.96 27.88
CA LEU A 141 38.86 -3.63 29.05
C LEU A 141 38.73 -4.81 30.00
N THR A 142 39.72 -5.65 29.97
CA THR A 142 40.00 -6.68 30.98
C THR A 142 40.03 -6.03 32.34
N GLN A 143 38.94 -6.10 33.10
CA GLN A 143 38.97 -5.78 34.52
C GLN A 143 39.46 -7.02 35.30
N PRO A 144 40.44 -6.89 36.20
CA PRO A 144 40.87 -7.99 37.02
C PRO A 144 39.80 -8.35 38.06
N VAL A 145 39.46 -9.63 38.11
CA VAL A 145 38.62 -10.23 39.13
C VAL A 145 39.32 -10.17 40.45
N THR A 146 38.86 -9.32 41.37
CA THR A 146 39.16 -9.49 42.80
C THR A 146 37.81 -9.71 43.52
N GLY A 147 37.74 -10.91 44.12
CA GLY A 147 36.59 -11.34 44.87
C GLY A 147 36.38 -10.58 46.19
N ASN A 148 35.13 -10.56 46.60
CA ASN A 148 34.67 -10.90 47.95
C ASN A 148 33.14 -10.70 48.02
N SER A 149 32.40 -11.77 48.24
CA SER A 149 31.09 -11.78 48.89
C SER A 149 31.27 -11.51 50.39
N PRO A 150 30.27 -11.08 51.19
CA PRO A 150 28.87 -11.37 51.17
C PRO A 150 27.94 -10.25 51.68
N ALA A 151 26.66 -10.24 51.41
CA ALA A 151 25.59 -10.07 52.40
C ALA A 151 24.22 -10.03 51.71
N ALA A 152 23.38 -10.97 52.09
CA ALA A 152 22.00 -11.07 51.73
C ALA A 152 21.19 -9.90 52.31
N LEU A 153 20.35 -9.27 51.45
CA LEU A 153 19.22 -8.44 51.86
C LEU A 153 17.92 -9.13 51.43
N PRO A 154 16.84 -9.01 52.23
CA PRO A 154 15.63 -9.79 52.04
C PRO A 154 14.82 -9.34 50.80
N PRO A 155 14.03 -10.22 50.22
CA PRO A 155 13.26 -9.93 49.01
C PRO A 155 12.13 -8.95 49.33
N VAL A 156 12.17 -7.76 48.72
CA VAL A 156 11.00 -6.90 48.61
C VAL A 156 10.08 -7.58 47.60
N SER A 157 9.04 -8.17 48.12
CA SER A 157 7.91 -8.74 47.35
C SER A 157 7.11 -7.57 46.76
N SER A 158 7.53 -7.05 45.65
CA SER A 158 6.64 -6.34 44.74
C SER A 158 6.20 -7.37 43.69
N SER A 159 5.01 -7.95 43.88
CA SER A 159 4.31 -8.67 42.81
C SER A 159 4.21 -7.73 41.61
N PRO A 160 4.84 -8.05 40.49
CA PRO A 160 4.45 -7.43 39.25
C PRO A 160 3.01 -7.90 39.00
N ALA A 161 2.12 -6.93 38.72
CA ALA A 161 0.83 -7.27 38.11
C ALA A 161 1.17 -8.20 36.94
N VAL A 162 0.68 -9.44 37.04
CA VAL A 162 0.77 -10.41 35.98
C VAL A 162 0.04 -9.77 34.81
N ALA A 163 0.77 -9.19 33.86
CA ALA A 163 0.22 -8.84 32.58
C ALA A 163 -0.40 -10.14 32.04
N GLU A 164 -1.70 -10.14 31.78
CA GLU A 164 -2.33 -11.27 31.09
C GLU A 164 -1.49 -11.55 29.85
N PRO A 165 -1.10 -12.83 29.63
CA PRO A 165 -0.39 -13.17 28.41
C PRO A 165 -1.26 -12.72 27.22
N PRO A 166 -0.70 -12.09 26.18
CA PRO A 166 -1.45 -11.68 25.01
C PRO A 166 -2.26 -12.91 24.54
N ALA A 167 -3.54 -12.69 24.25
CA ALA A 167 -4.45 -13.75 23.83
C ALA A 167 -3.76 -14.50 22.69
N GLN A 168 -3.40 -15.75 22.92
CA GLN A 168 -2.66 -16.53 21.93
C GLN A 168 -3.52 -16.63 20.68
N ALA A 169 -2.97 -16.22 19.54
CA ALA A 169 -3.66 -16.33 18.27
C ALA A 169 -4.23 -17.74 18.05
N PRO A 170 -5.42 -17.89 17.48
CA PRO A 170 -6.03 -19.20 17.28
C PRO A 170 -5.10 -20.12 16.48
N ALA A 171 -5.00 -21.39 16.89
CA ALA A 171 -4.09 -22.36 16.28
C ALA A 171 -4.27 -22.49 14.74
N TRP A 172 -5.50 -22.32 14.24
CA TRP A 172 -5.77 -22.34 12.81
C TRP A 172 -5.14 -21.15 12.07
N ALA A 173 -5.09 -19.96 12.69
CA ALA A 173 -4.50 -18.78 12.10
C ALA A 173 -2.98 -18.91 12.01
N VAL A 174 -2.34 -19.38 13.09
CA VAL A 174 -0.90 -19.69 13.13
C VAL A 174 -0.54 -20.79 12.11
N ALA A 175 -1.37 -21.82 11.98
CA ALA A 175 -1.16 -22.88 10.99
C ALA A 175 -1.24 -22.35 9.55
N LEU A 176 -2.16 -21.43 9.27
CA LEU A 176 -2.31 -20.82 7.96
C LEU A 176 -1.12 -19.89 7.64
N GLU A 177 -0.69 -19.09 8.59
CA GLU A 177 0.49 -18.23 8.46
C GLU A 177 1.74 -19.07 8.14
N ASN A 178 1.99 -20.14 8.88
CA ASN A 178 3.11 -21.04 8.62
C ASN A 178 3.07 -21.67 7.21
N GLN A 179 1.88 -21.85 6.62
CA GLN A 179 1.75 -22.33 5.24
C GLN A 179 2.01 -21.23 4.22
N LEU A 180 1.74 -19.96 4.54
CA LEU A 180 1.91 -18.82 3.64
C LEU A 180 3.32 -18.23 3.69
N THR A 181 3.99 -18.28 4.85
CA THR A 181 5.35 -17.73 5.06
C THR A 181 6.37 -18.15 3.99
N PRO A 182 6.40 -19.39 3.45
CA PRO A 182 7.34 -19.74 2.38
C PRO A 182 7.18 -18.95 1.10
N PHE A 183 6.06 -18.27 0.93
CA PHE A 183 5.78 -17.43 -0.24
C PHE A 183 6.06 -15.94 -0.01
N ALA A 184 6.44 -15.53 1.20
CA ALA A 184 6.63 -14.13 1.58
C ALA A 184 7.57 -13.38 0.62
N ASP A 185 8.75 -13.94 0.34
CA ASP A 185 9.72 -13.32 -0.56
C ASP A 185 9.17 -13.14 -1.98
N TYR A 186 8.45 -14.15 -2.50
CA TYR A 186 7.85 -14.09 -3.85
C TYR A 186 6.75 -13.03 -3.93
N ILE A 187 5.93 -12.93 -2.89
CA ILE A 187 4.84 -11.93 -2.81
C ILE A 187 5.41 -10.53 -2.67
N SER A 188 6.42 -10.32 -1.82
CA SER A 188 7.15 -9.07 -1.70
C SER A 188 7.73 -8.60 -3.04
N TRP A 189 8.42 -9.49 -3.76
CA TRP A 189 8.94 -9.18 -5.10
C TRP A 189 7.85 -8.85 -6.10
N LEU A 190 6.71 -9.55 -6.04
CA LEU A 190 5.56 -9.28 -6.92
C LEU A 190 5.02 -7.88 -6.67
N TYR A 191 4.92 -7.43 -5.42
CA TYR A 191 4.49 -6.07 -5.07
C TYR A 191 5.48 -5.02 -5.58
N ILE A 192 6.77 -5.20 -5.34
CA ILE A 192 7.80 -4.28 -5.82
C ILE A 192 7.73 -4.10 -7.35
N VAL A 193 7.65 -5.21 -8.08
CA VAL A 193 7.56 -5.18 -9.54
C VAL A 193 6.23 -4.59 -9.99
N GLY A 194 5.13 -4.95 -9.32
CA GLY A 194 3.79 -4.44 -9.59
C GLY A 194 3.71 -2.93 -9.41
N ASP A 195 4.27 -2.40 -8.34
CA ASP A 195 4.30 -0.98 -8.03
C ASP A 195 5.06 -0.18 -9.08
N VAL A 196 6.24 -0.62 -9.44
CA VAL A 196 7.03 0.03 -10.49
C VAL A 196 6.28 0.04 -11.82
N ILE A 197 5.65 -1.08 -12.19
CA ILE A 197 4.83 -1.18 -13.40
C ILE A 197 3.65 -0.21 -13.32
N LEU A 198 2.93 -0.15 -12.21
CA LEU A 198 1.80 0.76 -12.02
C LEU A 198 2.22 2.22 -12.12
N VAL A 199 3.34 2.61 -11.50
CA VAL A 199 3.85 3.98 -11.56
C VAL A 199 4.30 4.36 -12.98
N VAL A 200 4.97 3.46 -13.69
CA VAL A 200 5.37 3.69 -15.08
C VAL A 200 4.14 3.82 -15.99
N MET A 201 3.15 2.94 -15.84
CA MET A 201 1.89 3.03 -16.60
C MET A 201 1.10 4.29 -16.25
N ALA A 202 1.04 4.67 -14.98
CA ALA A 202 0.39 5.90 -14.53
C ALA A 202 1.07 7.15 -15.09
N THR A 203 2.40 7.17 -15.12
CA THR A 203 3.18 8.25 -15.75
C THR A 203 2.91 8.30 -17.26
N THR A 204 2.89 7.15 -17.93
CA THR A 204 2.55 7.07 -19.35
C THR A 204 1.15 7.64 -19.62
N LEU A 205 0.19 7.28 -18.76
CA LEU A 205 -1.17 7.81 -18.81
C LEU A 205 -1.20 9.33 -18.62
N LEU A 206 -0.45 9.84 -17.64
CA LEU A 206 -0.35 11.27 -17.37
C LEU A 206 0.20 12.04 -18.59
N LEU A 207 1.23 11.51 -19.23
CA LEU A 207 1.84 12.11 -20.43
C LEU A 207 0.89 12.03 -21.64
N ALA A 208 0.22 10.88 -21.83
CA ALA A 208 -0.72 10.66 -22.94
C ALA A 208 -1.97 11.56 -22.88
N PHE A 209 -2.42 11.92 -21.68
CA PHE A 209 -3.60 12.76 -21.48
C PHE A 209 -3.27 14.24 -21.18
N TRP A 210 -2.00 14.64 -21.29
CA TRP A 210 -1.58 16.00 -21.03
C TRP A 210 -2.25 16.98 -22.01
N GLY A 211 -3.12 17.86 -21.51
CA GLY A 211 -3.78 18.91 -22.32
C GLY A 211 -5.19 18.59 -22.83
N GLY A 212 -5.73 17.39 -22.64
CA GLY A 212 -7.11 17.05 -23.04
C GLY A 212 -8.18 17.43 -22.00
N ARG A 213 -9.46 17.48 -22.40
CA ARG A 213 -10.59 17.76 -21.48
C ARG A 213 -10.72 16.74 -20.36
N PHE A 214 -10.33 15.51 -20.60
CA PHE A 214 -10.33 14.42 -19.61
C PHE A 214 -9.00 14.32 -18.87
N ALA A 215 -8.04 15.19 -19.15
CA ALA A 215 -6.73 15.19 -18.51
C ALA A 215 -6.83 15.26 -16.98
N LEU A 216 -7.79 16.01 -16.45
CA LEU A 216 -7.95 16.17 -15.01
C LEU A 216 -8.32 14.86 -14.34
N SER A 217 -9.33 14.12 -14.83
CA SER A 217 -9.72 12.81 -14.31
C SER A 217 -8.54 11.84 -14.29
N TRP A 218 -7.80 11.75 -15.40
CA TRP A 218 -6.66 10.84 -15.52
C TRP A 218 -5.44 11.26 -14.72
N ARG A 219 -5.26 12.57 -14.45
CA ARG A 219 -4.24 13.05 -13.51
C ARG A 219 -4.51 12.53 -12.09
N PHE A 220 -5.75 12.54 -11.63
CA PHE A 220 -6.09 11.98 -10.33
C PHE A 220 -5.81 10.47 -10.26
N ILE A 221 -6.12 9.71 -11.33
CA ILE A 221 -5.77 8.28 -11.40
C ILE A 221 -4.25 8.07 -11.37
N ALA A 222 -3.47 8.89 -12.08
CA ALA A 222 -2.02 8.81 -12.04
C ALA A 222 -1.46 9.15 -10.66
N PHE A 223 -1.93 10.22 -10.04
CA PHE A 223 -1.51 10.61 -8.68
C PHE A 223 -1.91 9.56 -7.63
N SER A 224 -3.03 8.85 -7.84
CA SER A 224 -3.40 7.72 -7.00
C SER A 224 -2.34 6.61 -7.03
N ALA A 225 -1.84 6.23 -8.22
CA ALA A 225 -0.80 5.22 -8.33
C ALA A 225 0.52 5.66 -7.68
N PHE A 226 0.89 6.94 -7.78
CA PHE A 226 2.05 7.48 -7.07
C PHE A 226 1.85 7.45 -5.54
N SER A 227 0.66 7.84 -5.06
CA SER A 227 0.34 7.78 -3.64
C SER A 227 0.44 6.35 -3.13
N TYR A 228 -0.13 5.41 -3.86
CA TYR A 228 -0.07 3.99 -3.54
C TYR A 228 1.39 3.50 -3.41
N TYR A 229 2.21 3.77 -4.42
CA TYR A 229 3.62 3.43 -4.42
C TYR A 229 4.40 4.02 -3.23
N ILE A 230 4.12 5.27 -2.84
CA ILE A 230 4.77 5.90 -1.68
C ILE A 230 4.46 5.13 -0.39
N ALA A 231 3.20 4.75 -0.20
CA ALA A 231 2.78 4.01 0.98
C ALA A 231 3.41 2.61 1.01
N ASP A 232 3.41 1.89 -0.10
CA ASP A 232 3.97 0.53 -0.20
C ASP A 232 5.48 0.51 0.02
N VAL A 233 6.21 1.46 -0.59
CA VAL A 233 7.66 1.59 -0.34
C VAL A 233 7.95 1.89 1.12
N TRP A 234 7.16 2.78 1.73
CA TRP A 234 7.31 3.05 3.16
C TRP A 234 7.04 1.82 4.01
N PHE A 235 5.94 1.13 3.74
CA PHE A 235 5.57 -0.07 4.48
C PHE A 235 6.64 -1.16 4.38
N ASN A 236 7.12 -1.44 3.16
CA ASN A 236 8.23 -2.36 2.94
C ASN A 236 9.50 -1.95 3.68
N TYR A 237 9.85 -0.65 3.66
CA TYR A 237 10.99 -0.15 4.41
C TYR A 237 10.80 -0.33 5.93
N ALA A 238 9.63 0.04 6.44
CA ALA A 238 9.35 0.05 7.86
C ALA A 238 9.31 -1.36 8.45
N THR A 239 8.66 -2.31 7.78
CA THR A 239 8.60 -3.71 8.22
C THR A 239 9.99 -4.38 8.22
N ASN A 240 10.87 -4.03 7.29
CA ASN A 240 12.21 -4.61 7.21
C ASN A 240 13.26 -3.93 8.11
N ASN A 241 13.04 -2.66 8.52
CA ASN A 241 14.09 -1.86 9.17
C ASN A 241 13.70 -1.31 10.55
N ILE A 242 12.43 -1.34 10.93
CA ILE A 242 11.97 -0.81 12.23
C ILE A 242 11.51 -1.98 13.11
N PRO A 243 12.25 -2.30 14.20
CA PRO A 243 11.83 -3.37 15.11
C PRO A 243 10.43 -3.10 15.68
N ASN A 244 9.59 -4.13 15.73
CA ASN A 244 8.21 -4.06 16.24
C ASN A 244 7.40 -2.94 15.58
N TYR A 245 7.54 -2.81 14.25
CA TYR A 245 6.81 -1.80 13.50
C TYR A 245 5.31 -2.06 13.61
N GLN A 246 4.56 -1.00 13.91
CA GLN A 246 3.09 -1.04 13.93
C GLN A 246 2.54 -0.17 12.81
N THR A 247 1.51 -0.64 12.12
CA THR A 247 0.80 0.12 11.08
C THR A 247 0.19 1.42 11.61
N GLY A 248 -0.15 2.33 10.70
CA GLY A 248 -0.69 3.66 11.00
C GLY A 248 0.38 4.76 11.03
N ALA A 249 1.56 4.55 10.40
CA ALA A 249 2.54 5.63 10.22
C ALA A 249 2.00 6.71 9.27
N LEU A 250 2.50 7.95 9.43
CA LEU A 250 2.08 9.07 8.59
C LEU A 250 2.18 8.79 7.08
N PRO A 251 3.23 8.13 6.56
CA PRO A 251 3.31 7.82 5.14
C PRO A 251 2.25 6.82 4.66
N GLU A 252 1.66 6.00 5.52
CA GLU A 252 0.59 5.07 5.15
C GLU A 252 -0.73 5.80 4.84
N VAL A 253 -0.89 7.06 5.25
CA VAL A 253 -2.01 7.92 4.83
C VAL A 253 -2.10 8.05 3.30
N PHE A 254 -1.00 7.81 2.59
CA PHE A 254 -1.00 7.78 1.13
C PHE A 254 -1.83 6.64 0.53
N TRP A 255 -2.11 5.55 1.26
CA TRP A 255 -3.11 4.57 0.83
C TRP A 255 -4.51 5.19 0.81
N ILE A 256 -4.90 5.91 1.87
CA ILE A 256 -6.19 6.63 1.93
C ILE A 256 -6.28 7.63 0.78
N PHE A 257 -5.22 8.41 0.53
CA PHE A 257 -5.17 9.36 -0.59
C PHE A 257 -5.32 8.64 -1.92
N SER A 258 -4.71 7.48 -2.09
CA SER A 258 -4.86 6.67 -3.31
C SER A 258 -6.33 6.36 -3.60
N GLY A 259 -7.06 5.81 -2.65
CA GLY A 259 -8.50 5.55 -2.78
C GLY A 259 -9.31 6.82 -3.07
N CYS A 260 -9.05 7.90 -2.32
CA CYS A 260 -9.72 9.20 -2.53
C CYS A 260 -9.46 9.76 -3.93
N LEU A 261 -8.24 9.69 -4.44
CA LEU A 261 -7.86 10.19 -5.76
C LEU A 261 -8.53 9.39 -6.88
N VAL A 262 -8.66 8.07 -6.75
CA VAL A 262 -9.46 7.25 -7.69
C VAL A 262 -10.91 7.68 -7.64
N ALA A 263 -11.48 7.87 -6.46
CA ALA A 263 -12.88 8.29 -6.30
C ALA A 263 -13.14 9.65 -6.98
N ILE A 264 -12.26 10.62 -6.77
CA ILE A 264 -12.33 11.94 -7.40
C ILE A 264 -12.20 11.81 -8.93
N GLY A 265 -11.22 11.04 -9.42
CA GLY A 265 -11.02 10.78 -10.85
C GLY A 265 -12.25 10.17 -11.50
N ALA A 266 -12.86 9.18 -10.84
CA ALA A 266 -14.08 8.53 -11.31
C ALA A 266 -15.29 9.50 -11.32
N ALA A 267 -15.42 10.36 -10.31
CA ALA A 267 -16.48 11.36 -10.25
C ALA A 267 -16.36 12.40 -11.38
N LEU A 268 -15.14 12.90 -11.60
CA LEU A 268 -14.84 13.86 -12.67
C LEU A 268 -15.12 13.28 -14.06
N GLU A 269 -14.71 12.03 -14.32
CA GLU A 269 -15.00 11.36 -15.59
C GLU A 269 -16.49 11.27 -15.85
N TYR A 270 -17.28 10.92 -14.83
CA TYR A 270 -18.73 10.83 -14.95
C TYR A 270 -19.34 12.19 -15.31
N ASP A 271 -18.97 13.23 -14.57
CA ASP A 271 -19.49 14.58 -14.80
C ASP A 271 -19.16 15.09 -16.21
N LEU A 272 -17.88 14.99 -16.61
CA LEU A 272 -17.42 15.43 -17.93
C LEU A 272 -18.11 14.67 -19.08
N SER A 273 -18.32 13.36 -18.91
CA SER A 273 -18.93 12.51 -19.92
C SER A 273 -20.44 12.78 -20.07
N THR A 274 -21.14 13.03 -18.96
CA THR A 274 -22.61 13.29 -18.96
C THR A 274 -22.92 14.68 -19.49
N ARG A 275 -22.16 15.72 -19.13
CA ARG A 275 -22.30 17.09 -19.67
C ARG A 275 -22.09 17.12 -21.19
N ARG A 276 -21.14 16.36 -21.71
CA ARG A 276 -20.92 16.27 -23.17
C ARG A 276 -22.13 15.70 -23.89
N ARG A 277 -22.77 14.67 -23.33
CA ARG A 277 -23.97 14.05 -23.93
C ARG A 277 -25.17 14.99 -23.90
N ALA A 278 -25.34 15.77 -22.83
CA ALA A 278 -26.40 16.75 -22.71
C ALA A 278 -26.25 17.89 -23.73
N GLY A 279 -25.03 18.40 -23.93
CA GLY A 279 -24.73 19.43 -24.94
C GLY A 279 -25.00 18.96 -26.37
N ARG A 280 -24.69 17.70 -26.70
CA ARG A 280 -24.91 17.11 -28.04
C ARG A 280 -26.37 16.84 -28.38
N ARG A 281 -27.28 16.83 -27.40
CA ARG A 281 -28.75 16.66 -27.61
C ARG A 281 -29.47 18.00 -27.79
N ARG A 282 -28.83 19.12 -27.50
CA ARG A 282 -29.39 20.47 -27.58
C ARG A 282 -28.93 21.27 -28.81
N GLY A 283 -27.98 20.78 -29.56
CA GLY A 283 -27.55 21.31 -30.85
C GLY A 283 -27.81 20.31 -31.97
#